data_fc60d5388758128da89700d8268db146
#
_entry.id   fc60d5388758128da89700d8268db146
#
_cell.length_a   1.000
_cell.length_b   1.000
_cell.length_c   1.000
_cell.angle_alpha   90.00
_cell.angle_beta   90.00
_cell.angle_gamma   90.00
#
_symmetry.space_group_name_H-M   'P 1'
#
loop_
_entity.id
_entity.type
_entity.pdbx_description
1 polymer ?
#
loop_
_entity_poly.entity_id
_entity_poly.type
_entity_poly.pdbx_seq_one_letter_code
_entity_poly.pdbx_strand_id
1 'polypeptide(L)'
;MTFGRAIEEVKIGKRIQREGWNGKNQYVELAMGISYVNAYGDIINAEHDDIGNQALAFVGTSGVQLGWLASQADMLANDWRVVE
;
A
#
# COMPACT_ATOMS: atom_id res chain seq x y z
N MET A 1 15.65 -5.69 2.57
CA MET A 1 14.96 -6.99 2.45
C MET A 1 14.33 -7.16 1.08
N THR A 2 13.95 -8.37 0.73
CA THR A 2 13.23 -8.64 -0.53
C THR A 2 11.81 -8.09 -0.49
N PHE A 3 11.20 -7.94 -1.66
CA PHE A 3 9.78 -7.54 -1.77
C PHE A 3 8.86 -8.54 -1.05
N GLY A 4 9.10 -9.84 -1.21
CA GLY A 4 8.31 -10.86 -0.52
C GLY A 4 8.34 -10.71 0.99
N ARG A 5 9.50 -10.44 1.55
CA ARG A 5 9.63 -10.18 2.98
C ARG A 5 8.91 -8.89 3.38
N ALA A 6 9.04 -7.84 2.57
CA ALA A 6 8.35 -6.58 2.83
C ALA A 6 6.83 -6.76 2.85
N ILE A 7 6.27 -7.55 1.94
CA ILE A 7 4.84 -7.84 1.92
C ILE A 7 4.40 -8.57 3.20
N GLU A 8 5.20 -9.50 3.71
CA GLU A 8 4.88 -10.15 4.98
C GLU A 8 4.84 -9.13 6.14
N GLU A 9 5.73 -8.14 6.12
CA GLU A 9 5.74 -7.08 7.12
C GLU A 9 4.50 -6.17 6.99
N VAL A 10 4.09 -5.84 5.77
CA VAL A 10 2.88 -5.04 5.52
C VAL A 10 1.62 -5.75 6.03
N LYS A 11 1.53 -7.05 5.83
CA LYS A 11 0.39 -7.84 6.26
C LYS A 11 0.16 -7.79 7.78
N ILE A 12 1.21 -7.57 8.55
CA ILE A 12 1.11 -7.44 10.01
C ILE A 12 1.03 -5.98 10.47
N GLY A 13 0.77 -5.07 9.54
CA GLY A 13 0.47 -3.67 9.86
C GLY A 13 1.65 -2.71 9.81
N LYS A 14 2.79 -3.14 9.30
CA LYS A 14 3.96 -2.27 9.20
C LYS A 14 3.96 -1.49 7.89
N ARG A 15 4.66 -0.36 7.89
CA ARG A 15 4.88 0.46 6.70
C ARG A 15 6.19 0.06 6.06
N ILE A 16 6.20 -0.01 4.74
CA ILE A 16 7.39 -0.40 3.98
C ILE A 16 7.73 0.65 2.94
N GLN A 17 9.01 0.75 2.60
CA GLN A 17 9.48 1.61 1.52
C GLN A 17 10.76 1.04 0.92
N ARG A 18 11.12 1.51 -0.26
CA ARG A 18 12.43 1.23 -0.85
C ARG A 18 13.39 2.38 -0.51
N GLU A 19 14.64 2.05 -0.25
CA GLU A 19 15.67 3.07 -0.02
C GLU A 19 15.85 3.98 -1.24
N GLY A 20 15.68 3.42 -2.44
CA GLY A 20 15.85 4.15 -3.68
C GLY A 20 14.71 5.08 -4.08
N TRP A 21 13.63 5.13 -3.32
CA TRP A 21 12.52 6.03 -3.64
C TRP A 21 12.89 7.50 -3.40
N ASN A 22 12.46 8.36 -4.34
CA ASN A 22 12.82 9.78 -4.30
C ASN A 22 12.10 10.60 -3.24
N GLY A 23 11.03 10.09 -2.66
CA GLY A 23 10.30 10.78 -1.61
C GLY A 23 10.65 10.24 -0.24
N LYS A 24 11.20 11.09 0.64
CA LYS A 24 11.68 10.66 1.95
C LYS A 24 10.60 10.11 2.87
N ASN A 25 9.36 10.52 2.67
CA ASN A 25 8.25 10.12 3.54
C ASN A 25 7.21 9.28 2.79
N GLN A 26 7.63 8.64 1.70
CA GLN A 26 6.76 7.75 0.94
C GLN A 26 6.82 6.35 1.52
N TYR A 27 5.68 5.71 1.62
CA TYR A 27 5.61 4.35 2.11
C TYR A 27 4.36 3.65 1.59
N VAL A 28 4.35 2.34 1.72
CA VAL A 28 3.18 1.49 1.44
C VAL A 28 2.69 0.91 2.76
N GLU A 29 1.40 0.92 2.96
CA GLU A 29 0.77 0.31 4.14
C GLU A 29 -0.48 -0.46 3.75
N LEU A 30 -0.99 -1.28 4.67
CA LEU A 30 -2.19 -2.05 4.45
C LEU A 30 -3.42 -1.22 4.83
N ALA A 31 -4.33 -1.03 3.89
CA ALA A 31 -5.63 -0.45 4.15
C ALA A 31 -6.61 -1.58 4.50
N MET A 32 -7.23 -1.49 5.68
CA MET A 32 -8.10 -2.55 6.21
C MET A 32 -9.58 -2.31 5.93
N GLY A 33 -10.01 -1.08 5.85
CA GLY A 33 -11.39 -0.74 5.56
C GLY A 33 -11.45 0.25 4.42
N ILE A 34 -12.07 -0.13 3.31
CA ILE A 34 -12.07 0.68 2.11
C ILE A 34 -13.44 1.30 1.91
N SER A 35 -13.49 2.63 1.80
CA SER A 35 -14.67 3.34 1.36
C SER A 35 -14.28 4.40 0.34
N TYR A 36 -15.23 4.75 -0.53
CA TYR A 36 -15.00 5.80 -1.52
C TYR A 36 -16.31 6.54 -1.80
N VAL A 37 -16.19 7.71 -2.39
CA VAL A 37 -17.34 8.48 -2.89
C VAL A 37 -17.38 8.27 -4.40
N ASN A 38 -18.53 7.77 -4.89
CA ASN A 38 -18.70 7.55 -6.33
C ASN A 38 -18.99 8.86 -7.07
N ALA A 39 -19.12 8.77 -8.38
CA ALA A 39 -19.38 9.96 -9.22
C ALA A 39 -20.76 10.62 -8.94
N TYR A 40 -21.68 9.91 -8.31
CA TYR A 40 -22.98 10.44 -7.92
C TYR A 40 -22.97 11.11 -6.54
N GLY A 41 -21.86 11.06 -5.82
CA GLY A 41 -21.73 11.62 -4.49
C GLY A 41 -22.11 10.66 -3.37
N ASP A 42 -22.39 9.39 -3.67
CA ASP A 42 -22.71 8.39 -2.66
C ASP A 42 -21.44 7.84 -2.01
N ILE A 43 -21.50 7.59 -0.71
CA ILE A 43 -20.43 6.93 0.03
C ILE A 43 -20.64 5.42 -0.09
N ILE A 44 -19.65 4.75 -0.66
CA ILE A 44 -19.66 3.31 -0.87
C ILE A 44 -18.60 2.66 0.02
N ASN A 45 -19.03 1.69 0.81
CA ASN A 45 -18.11 0.86 1.59
C ASN A 45 -17.88 -0.44 0.82
N ALA A 46 -16.65 -0.66 0.38
CA ALA A 46 -16.30 -1.87 -0.35
C ALA A 46 -16.14 -3.03 0.64
N GLU A 47 -17.05 -3.98 0.56
CA GLU A 47 -17.03 -5.19 1.38
C GLU A 47 -16.95 -6.41 0.46
N HIS A 48 -16.02 -7.31 0.76
CA HIS A 48 -15.82 -8.52 -0.01
C HIS A 48 -15.57 -9.68 0.94
N ASP A 49 -16.54 -10.56 1.05
CA ASP A 49 -16.46 -11.68 1.99
C ASP A 49 -15.36 -12.68 1.59
N ASP A 50 -15.17 -12.88 0.29
CA ASP A 50 -14.23 -13.90 -0.23
C ASP A 50 -12.76 -13.45 -0.22
N ILE A 51 -12.52 -12.18 -0.50
CA ILE A 51 -11.14 -11.66 -0.63
C ILE A 51 -10.79 -10.64 0.44
N GLY A 52 -11.72 -10.35 1.32
CA GLY A 52 -11.56 -9.34 2.35
C GLY A 52 -11.65 -7.92 1.79
N ASN A 53 -11.69 -6.96 2.70
CA ASN A 53 -11.76 -5.53 2.38
C ASN A 53 -10.41 -4.88 2.67
N GLN A 54 -9.37 -5.33 1.98
CA GLN A 54 -8.01 -4.88 2.18
C GLN A 54 -7.39 -4.46 0.85
N ALA A 55 -6.48 -3.48 0.90
CA ALA A 55 -5.69 -3.08 -0.24
C ALA A 55 -4.35 -2.50 0.22
N LEU A 56 -3.38 -2.50 -0.67
CA LEU A 56 -2.15 -1.77 -0.45
C LEU A 56 -2.39 -0.30 -0.79
N ALA A 57 -2.01 0.59 0.12
CA ALA A 57 -2.10 2.02 -0.07
C ALA A 57 -0.70 2.62 -0.15
N PHE A 58 -0.44 3.38 -1.20
CA PHE A 58 0.80 4.14 -1.34
C PHE A 58 0.57 5.55 -0.80
N VAL A 59 1.30 5.89 0.23
CA VAL A 59 1.22 7.23 0.84
C VAL A 59 2.42 8.04 0.37
N GLY A 60 2.14 9.00 -0.50
CA GLY A 60 3.16 9.89 -1.05
C GLY A 60 3.06 11.30 -0.48
N THR A 61 3.93 12.16 -0.96
CA THR A 61 3.95 13.58 -0.50
C THR A 61 2.73 14.36 -0.96
N SER A 62 2.06 13.92 -2.02
CA SER A 62 0.89 14.60 -2.59
C SER A 62 -0.43 13.89 -2.30
N GLY A 63 -0.42 12.84 -1.51
CA GLY A 63 -1.64 12.14 -1.15
C GLY A 63 -1.50 10.62 -1.13
N VAL A 64 -2.64 9.95 -1.08
CA VAL A 64 -2.70 8.49 -0.97
C VAL A 64 -3.27 7.89 -2.26
N GLN A 65 -2.57 6.90 -2.79
CA GLN A 65 -3.08 6.06 -3.86
C GLN A 65 -3.54 4.73 -3.28
N LEU A 66 -4.83 4.52 -3.26
CA LEU A 66 -5.40 3.26 -2.80
C LEU A 66 -5.37 2.23 -3.94
N GLY A 67 -4.93 1.02 -3.61
CA GLY A 67 -4.79 -0.01 -4.63
C GLY A 67 -3.47 0.09 -5.40
N TRP A 68 -2.38 0.32 -4.70
CA TRP A 68 -1.06 0.44 -5.31
C TRP A 68 -0.61 -0.86 -5.96
N LEU A 69 -0.06 -0.77 -7.18
CA LEU A 69 0.54 -1.90 -7.90
C LEU A 69 2.05 -1.73 -7.94
N ALA A 70 2.76 -2.76 -7.50
CA ALA A 70 4.21 -2.79 -7.56
C ALA A 70 4.68 -2.95 -9.02
N SER A 71 5.67 -2.15 -9.42
CA SER A 71 6.34 -2.34 -10.70
C SER A 71 7.24 -3.58 -10.68
N GLN A 72 7.71 -4.00 -11.85
CA GLN A 72 8.70 -5.08 -11.93
C GLN A 72 9.97 -4.70 -11.14
N ALA A 73 10.42 -3.46 -11.26
CA ALA A 73 11.57 -2.98 -10.50
C ALA A 73 11.34 -3.07 -9.00
N ASP A 74 10.15 -2.73 -8.53
CA ASP A 74 9.79 -2.84 -7.11
C ASP A 74 9.78 -4.28 -6.64
N MET A 75 9.18 -5.18 -7.42
CA MET A 75 9.06 -6.59 -7.04
C MET A 75 10.40 -7.31 -7.01
N LEU A 76 11.34 -6.90 -7.84
CA LEU A 76 12.66 -7.53 -7.94
C LEU A 76 13.73 -6.85 -7.07
N ALA A 77 13.40 -5.75 -6.44
CA ALA A 77 14.33 -4.99 -5.61
C ALA A 77 14.62 -5.71 -4.29
N ASN A 78 15.83 -5.47 -3.76
CA ASN A 78 16.27 -5.99 -2.47
C ASN A 78 16.49 -4.90 -1.43
N ASP A 79 16.13 -3.66 -1.76
CA ASP A 79 16.34 -2.49 -0.90
C ASP A 79 15.10 -2.08 -0.11
N TRP A 80 14.15 -3.00 0.05
CA TRP A 80 12.97 -2.77 0.88
C TRP A 80 13.34 -2.68 2.35
N ARG A 81 12.62 -1.84 3.08
CA ARG A 81 12.80 -1.69 4.53
C ARG A 81 11.49 -1.30 5.19
N VAL A 82 11.42 -1.57 6.49
CA VAL A 82 10.30 -1.12 7.33
C VAL A 82 10.56 0.34 7.74
N VAL A 83 9.51 1.14 7.64
CA VAL A 83 9.54 2.54 8.11
C VAL A 83 9.04 2.57 9.54
N GLU A 84 9.83 3.11 10.41
CA GLU A 84 9.46 3.30 11.81
C GLU A 84 8.97 4.72 12.09
#